data_020d79e050329c306ad19a1d87af5e23
#
_entry.id   020d79e050329c306ad19a1d87af5e23
#
_cell.length_a   1.000
_cell.length_b   1.000
_cell.length_c   1.000
_cell.angle_alpha   90.00
_cell.angle_beta   90.00
_cell.angle_gamma   90.00
#
_symmetry.space_group_name_H-M   'P 1'
#
loop_
_entity.id
_entity.type
_entity.pdbx_description
1 polymer ?
#
loop_
_entity_poly.entity_id
_entity_poly.type
_entity_poly.pdbx_seq_one_letter_code
_entity_poly.pdbx_strand_id
1 'polypeptide(L)'
;MNLTQKSIIAGLVLTACVACSPAPSSSYVAAHNDAKSVSNAPLTVADARDFLAKVEADIQKLSQPAAHAAWAYATHINYDTAKVNAYFSEQLSVLLAKYAVEAAKFNDVDVDADIRRQLDLLKLSLEVAPPADPVKAERLAAIGSELSGMYGAGKYCRDEQTCFSLVEMSAQMATSQDPDLLLEFWEGWREVSVPMRSLFVEQVAIANEGAVELGYANTSELWRSKYDMPAEDFPVELDRLWGQVEPFYEALQCHVRAKLSEHYGADIVPLDQPIPAHLLGNMWAQSWGNVYDLVKPEQEMNVPNVTQALADQGYDEVKMVQQAENFFSSLGFEPLPETFWQRSMFQQPEGRDVQCHASAWNLDDVDDLRIKMCIQKTGEEFNVIHHELGHNYYQRAYNQQPMLYRGSANDGFHEAIGDTVALSITPMYLQQVGLIDEIPDASNDIGMLLKTALDKIAFIPFGLMVDQWRWQVLEGNIPADKYNELWWALRTKYQGIMAPVERSADAFDPGAKYHVPANVSYTRYFLAHILQFQFHESLCEIAGNKEALHRCSIVGSKAAGKALNDMLEMGLSRPWQEAMQTMTGKPDMDASAIAAYFAPLKVWLDEQNTGRQCGW
;
A
#
# COMPACT_ATOMS: atom_id res chain seq x y z
N MET A 1 14.33 -40.92 29.44
CA MET A 1 13.44 -42.08 29.77
C MET A 1 12.27 -41.95 28.83
N ASN A 2 12.37 -42.57 27.69
CA ASN A 2 11.65 -43.72 27.12
C ASN A 2 10.17 -43.84 27.49
N LEU A 3 9.29 -43.77 26.46
CA LEU A 3 8.54 -44.86 25.82
C LEU A 3 7.39 -44.27 25.00
N THR A 4 7.46 -44.29 23.69
CA THR A 4 6.82 -45.20 22.71
C THR A 4 5.44 -45.73 23.07
N GLN A 5 4.42 -45.44 22.26
CA GLN A 5 3.58 -46.51 21.71
C GLN A 5 2.87 -46.05 20.41
N LYS A 6 3.15 -46.84 19.36
CA LYS A 6 2.42 -46.89 18.09
C LYS A 6 1.13 -47.71 18.32
N SER A 7 0.07 -47.36 17.63
CA SER A 7 -0.95 -48.34 17.23
C SER A 7 -1.52 -48.00 15.87
N ILE A 8 -1.28 -48.92 14.97
CA ILE A 8 -1.82 -49.11 13.65
C ILE A 8 -3.22 -49.74 13.78
N ILE A 9 -4.22 -49.26 13.06
CA ILE A 9 -5.36 -50.10 12.61
C ILE A 9 -5.70 -49.69 11.19
N ALA A 10 -5.77 -50.73 10.35
CA ALA A 10 -5.98 -50.73 8.93
C ALA A 10 -7.45 -50.59 8.51
N GLY A 11 -7.63 -50.00 7.39
CA GLY A 11 -8.41 -50.37 6.22
C GLY A 11 -9.93 -50.62 6.38
N LEU A 12 -10.68 -49.80 5.62
CA LEU A 12 -11.81 -50.34 4.84
C LEU A 12 -12.02 -49.42 3.61
N VAL A 13 -11.73 -50.00 2.47
CA VAL A 13 -12.10 -49.46 1.14
C VAL A 13 -13.57 -49.71 0.96
N LEU A 14 -14.36 -48.66 0.77
CA LEU A 14 -15.70 -48.75 0.21
C LEU A 14 -15.78 -47.89 -1.03
N THR A 15 -15.71 -48.56 -2.16
CA THR A 15 -16.07 -48.07 -3.48
C THR A 15 -17.56 -47.75 -3.50
N ALA A 16 -17.93 -46.48 -3.66
CA ALA A 16 -19.30 -46.09 -3.96
C ALA A 16 -19.29 -45.21 -5.23
N CYS A 17 -20.09 -45.65 -6.15
CA CYS A 17 -20.27 -45.17 -7.50
C CYS A 17 -20.49 -43.67 -7.61
N VAL A 18 -19.77 -43.10 -8.59
CA VAL A 18 -20.04 -41.81 -9.19
C VAL A 18 -21.46 -41.79 -9.75
N ALA A 19 -22.35 -41.01 -9.14
CA ALA A 19 -23.56 -40.50 -9.79
C ALA A 19 -23.26 -39.04 -10.17
N CYS A 20 -23.04 -38.81 -11.45
CA CYS A 20 -23.05 -37.47 -12.04
C CYS A 20 -24.43 -36.85 -11.80
N SER A 21 -24.50 -35.86 -10.93
CA SER A 21 -25.59 -34.90 -10.94
C SER A 21 -25.11 -33.62 -11.57
N PRO A 22 -25.81 -33.05 -12.54
CA PRO A 22 -25.45 -31.80 -13.16
C PRO A 22 -25.51 -30.66 -12.12
N ALA A 23 -24.58 -29.76 -12.17
CA ALA A 23 -24.60 -28.52 -11.40
C ALA A 23 -25.93 -27.80 -11.63
N PRO A 24 -26.53 -27.17 -10.61
CA PRO A 24 -27.70 -26.36 -10.81
C PRO A 24 -27.29 -25.15 -11.66
N SER A 25 -27.85 -25.10 -12.86
CA SER A 25 -27.88 -23.90 -13.68
C SER A 25 -28.49 -22.78 -12.85
N SER A 26 -27.69 -21.75 -12.56
CA SER A 26 -28.17 -20.48 -12.05
C SER A 26 -29.20 -19.94 -13.05
N SER A 27 -30.48 -20.11 -12.71
CA SER A 27 -31.54 -19.44 -13.42
C SER A 27 -31.47 -17.95 -13.07
N TYR A 28 -30.94 -17.18 -13.99
CA TYR A 28 -31.16 -15.74 -14.03
C TYR A 28 -32.68 -15.54 -14.01
N VAL A 29 -33.20 -15.06 -12.88
CA VAL A 29 -34.55 -14.51 -12.81
C VAL A 29 -34.51 -13.24 -13.64
N ALA A 30 -35.05 -13.32 -14.84
CA ALA A 30 -35.31 -12.16 -15.67
C ALA A 30 -36.21 -11.22 -14.85
N ALA A 31 -35.61 -10.12 -14.35
CA ALA A 31 -36.38 -9.04 -13.79
C ALA A 31 -37.34 -8.56 -14.88
N HIS A 32 -38.62 -8.59 -14.57
CA HIS A 32 -39.66 -8.04 -15.44
C HIS A 32 -39.27 -6.58 -15.76
N ASN A 33 -38.98 -6.34 -17.04
CA ASN A 33 -38.93 -5.01 -17.62
C ASN A 33 -40.32 -4.38 -17.49
N ASP A 34 -40.51 -3.59 -16.44
CA ASP A 34 -41.42 -2.47 -16.53
C ASP A 34 -40.79 -1.46 -17.50
N ALA A 35 -41.12 -1.61 -18.77
CA ALA A 35 -40.80 -0.66 -19.80
C ALA A 35 -41.57 0.65 -19.51
N LYS A 36 -41.06 1.43 -18.54
CA LYS A 36 -41.28 2.88 -18.56
C LYS A 36 -40.64 3.38 -19.84
N SER A 37 -41.47 4.00 -20.70
CA SER A 37 -41.01 4.69 -21.89
C SER A 37 -39.77 5.49 -21.55
N VAL A 38 -38.59 5.11 -22.11
CA VAL A 38 -37.37 5.90 -22.03
C VAL A 38 -37.71 7.23 -22.68
N SER A 39 -37.87 8.26 -21.89
CA SER A 39 -38.00 9.63 -22.37
C SER A 39 -36.66 9.95 -23.07
N ASN A 40 -36.73 10.26 -24.37
CA ASN A 40 -35.59 10.72 -25.16
C ASN A 40 -35.24 12.19 -24.84
N ALA A 41 -35.67 12.75 -23.70
CA ALA A 41 -35.31 14.06 -23.26
C ALA A 41 -33.83 14.03 -22.79
N PRO A 42 -33.04 15.08 -23.10
CA PRO A 42 -31.69 15.18 -22.58
C PRO A 42 -31.71 15.22 -21.03
N LEU A 43 -30.71 14.58 -20.41
CA LEU A 43 -30.54 14.58 -18.96
C LEU A 43 -30.33 16.00 -18.45
N THR A 44 -30.84 16.29 -17.27
CA THR A 44 -30.82 17.62 -16.64
C THR A 44 -30.03 17.61 -15.33
N VAL A 45 -29.75 18.81 -14.78
CA VAL A 45 -29.15 18.98 -13.45
C VAL A 45 -30.02 18.33 -12.35
N ALA A 46 -31.34 18.35 -12.49
CA ALA A 46 -32.25 17.72 -11.54
C ALA A 46 -32.08 16.19 -11.56
N ASP A 47 -31.97 15.61 -12.77
CA ASP A 47 -31.73 14.16 -12.93
C ASP A 47 -30.38 13.75 -12.31
N ALA A 48 -29.34 14.58 -12.42
CA ALA A 48 -28.03 14.33 -11.79
C ALA A 48 -28.12 14.32 -10.26
N ARG A 49 -28.85 15.27 -9.65
CA ARG A 49 -29.08 15.30 -8.20
C ARG A 49 -29.87 14.11 -7.70
N ASP A 50 -30.95 13.77 -8.39
CA ASP A 50 -31.77 12.59 -8.04
C ASP A 50 -30.96 11.29 -8.17
N PHE A 51 -30.11 11.20 -9.20
CA PHE A 51 -29.19 10.09 -9.39
C PHE A 51 -28.20 9.97 -8.22
N LEU A 52 -27.50 11.05 -7.85
CA LEU A 52 -26.53 11.05 -6.73
C LEU A 52 -27.20 10.71 -5.40
N ALA A 53 -28.37 11.27 -5.10
CA ALA A 53 -29.13 10.93 -3.89
C ALA A 53 -29.49 9.44 -3.84
N LYS A 54 -29.86 8.85 -4.99
CA LYS A 54 -30.13 7.42 -5.09
C LYS A 54 -28.85 6.59 -4.89
N VAL A 55 -27.74 6.98 -5.50
CA VAL A 55 -26.42 6.33 -5.37
C VAL A 55 -26.04 6.27 -3.89
N GLU A 56 -26.06 7.41 -3.21
CA GLU A 56 -25.70 7.52 -1.79
C GLU A 56 -26.55 6.59 -0.93
N ALA A 57 -27.88 6.62 -1.12
CA ALA A 57 -28.80 5.77 -0.37
C ALA A 57 -28.58 4.26 -0.62
N ASP A 58 -28.26 3.86 -1.84
CA ASP A 58 -28.07 2.45 -2.17
C ASP A 58 -26.69 1.93 -1.74
N ILE A 59 -25.62 2.74 -1.85
CA ILE A 59 -24.31 2.37 -1.33
C ILE A 59 -24.35 2.27 0.19
N GLN A 60 -24.98 3.21 0.88
CA GLN A 60 -25.09 3.21 2.35
C GLN A 60 -25.76 1.94 2.90
N LYS A 61 -26.77 1.42 2.20
CA LYS A 61 -27.44 0.16 2.59
C LYS A 61 -26.52 -1.05 2.53
N LEU A 62 -25.52 -1.03 1.67
CA LEU A 62 -24.66 -2.18 1.39
C LEU A 62 -23.27 -2.06 2.03
N SER A 63 -22.72 -0.85 2.16
CA SER A 63 -21.37 -0.62 2.68
C SER A 63 -21.18 -1.14 4.10
N GLN A 64 -22.12 -0.82 5.00
CA GLN A 64 -22.04 -1.23 6.39
C GLN A 64 -22.11 -2.76 6.57
N PRO A 65 -23.09 -3.51 5.98
CA PRO A 65 -23.05 -4.97 6.00
C PRO A 65 -21.79 -5.57 5.38
N ALA A 66 -21.25 -4.97 4.30
CA ALA A 66 -20.01 -5.42 3.66
C ALA A 66 -18.80 -5.21 4.58
N ALA A 67 -18.69 -4.06 5.26
CA ALA A 67 -17.64 -3.78 6.21
C ALA A 67 -17.66 -4.78 7.39
N HIS A 68 -18.83 -5.07 7.95
CA HIS A 68 -18.99 -6.07 9.00
C HIS A 68 -18.64 -7.49 8.53
N ALA A 69 -18.99 -7.86 7.30
CA ALA A 69 -18.65 -9.16 6.71
C ALA A 69 -17.14 -9.30 6.53
N ALA A 70 -16.47 -8.23 6.04
CA ALA A 70 -15.02 -8.18 5.89
C ALA A 70 -14.30 -8.26 7.24
N TRP A 71 -14.77 -7.51 8.25
CA TRP A 71 -14.26 -7.61 9.62
C TRP A 71 -14.42 -9.02 10.20
N ALA A 72 -15.59 -9.60 10.08
CA ALA A 72 -15.85 -10.96 10.56
C ALA A 72 -14.91 -11.99 9.90
N TYR A 73 -14.68 -11.87 8.60
CA TYR A 73 -13.73 -12.71 7.87
C TYR A 73 -12.29 -12.46 8.34
N ALA A 74 -11.85 -11.21 8.45
CA ALA A 74 -10.48 -10.88 8.84
C ALA A 74 -10.14 -11.35 10.27
N THR A 75 -11.12 -11.36 11.17
CA THR A 75 -10.97 -11.73 12.60
C THR A 75 -11.43 -13.14 12.94
N HIS A 76 -12.00 -13.89 12.01
CA HIS A 76 -12.43 -15.28 12.18
C HIS A 76 -12.50 -15.97 10.83
N ILE A 77 -11.36 -16.43 10.32
CA ILE A 77 -11.24 -17.06 9.01
C ILE A 77 -11.84 -18.46 9.05
N ASN A 78 -12.92 -18.68 8.30
CA ASN A 78 -13.49 -19.98 8.04
C ASN A 78 -14.29 -19.96 6.73
N TYR A 79 -14.82 -21.12 6.35
CA TYR A 79 -15.60 -21.25 5.10
C TYR A 79 -16.79 -20.30 5.03
N ASP A 80 -17.56 -20.18 6.12
CA ASP A 80 -18.80 -19.39 6.12
C ASP A 80 -18.50 -17.89 6.09
N THR A 81 -17.56 -17.41 6.92
CA THR A 81 -17.17 -15.99 6.91
C THR A 81 -16.55 -15.58 5.58
N ALA A 82 -15.76 -16.46 4.93
CA ALA A 82 -15.24 -16.23 3.59
C ALA A 82 -16.38 -16.08 2.56
N LYS A 83 -17.42 -16.95 2.61
CA LYS A 83 -18.57 -16.88 1.71
C LYS A 83 -19.40 -15.63 1.91
N VAL A 84 -19.66 -15.23 3.16
CA VAL A 84 -20.42 -14.02 3.48
C VAL A 84 -19.65 -12.76 3.01
N ASN A 85 -18.35 -12.71 3.28
CA ASN A 85 -17.51 -11.60 2.81
C ASN A 85 -17.49 -11.53 1.27
N ALA A 86 -17.28 -12.65 0.59
CA ALA A 86 -17.28 -12.69 -0.88
C ALA A 86 -18.61 -12.21 -1.46
N TYR A 87 -19.74 -12.62 -0.87
CA TYR A 87 -21.08 -12.19 -1.32
C TYR A 87 -21.24 -10.67 -1.23
N PHE A 88 -20.94 -10.05 -0.08
CA PHE A 88 -21.11 -8.61 0.08
C PHE A 88 -20.11 -7.81 -0.74
N SER A 89 -18.87 -8.28 -0.88
CA SER A 89 -17.85 -7.65 -1.75
C SER A 89 -18.28 -7.66 -3.22
N GLU A 90 -18.84 -8.78 -3.69
CA GLU A 90 -19.39 -8.88 -5.05
C GLU A 90 -20.56 -7.91 -5.26
N GLN A 91 -21.53 -7.90 -4.34
CA GLN A 91 -22.71 -7.01 -4.46
C GLN A 91 -22.30 -5.53 -4.49
N LEU A 92 -21.34 -5.13 -3.65
CA LEU A 92 -20.83 -3.75 -3.62
C LEU A 92 -20.09 -3.41 -4.91
N SER A 93 -19.25 -4.30 -5.40
CA SER A 93 -18.49 -4.10 -6.64
C SER A 93 -19.43 -3.96 -7.85
N VAL A 94 -20.47 -4.81 -7.95
CA VAL A 94 -21.48 -4.73 -9.02
C VAL A 94 -22.25 -3.42 -8.95
N LEU A 95 -22.61 -2.98 -7.73
CA LEU A 95 -23.33 -1.72 -7.52
C LEU A 95 -22.48 -0.51 -7.94
N LEU A 96 -21.21 -0.47 -7.53
CA LEU A 96 -20.29 0.61 -7.88
C LEU A 96 -20.03 0.65 -9.41
N ALA A 97 -19.77 -0.50 -10.03
CA ALA A 97 -19.59 -0.58 -11.48
C ALA A 97 -20.82 -0.05 -12.25
N LYS A 98 -22.01 -0.45 -11.82
CA LYS A 98 -23.27 0.05 -12.38
C LYS A 98 -23.35 1.58 -12.28
N TYR A 99 -23.08 2.14 -11.10
CA TYR A 99 -23.20 3.59 -10.89
C TYR A 99 -22.10 4.38 -11.57
N ALA A 100 -20.90 3.82 -11.75
CA ALA A 100 -19.85 4.44 -12.56
C ALA A 100 -20.29 4.59 -14.04
N VAL A 101 -20.86 3.54 -14.62
CA VAL A 101 -21.41 3.57 -16.01
C VAL A 101 -22.60 4.52 -16.11
N GLU A 102 -23.49 4.55 -15.10
CA GLU A 102 -24.61 5.50 -15.09
C GLU A 102 -24.14 6.95 -14.94
N ALA A 103 -23.11 7.22 -14.14
CA ALA A 103 -22.50 8.54 -13.96
C ALA A 103 -21.92 9.09 -15.28
N ALA A 104 -21.34 8.23 -16.11
CA ALA A 104 -20.79 8.64 -17.42
C ALA A 104 -21.86 9.24 -18.37
N LYS A 105 -23.15 8.91 -18.19
CA LYS A 105 -24.25 9.51 -18.97
C LYS A 105 -24.44 11.00 -18.71
N PHE A 106 -23.88 11.53 -17.63
CA PHE A 106 -23.93 12.95 -17.26
C PHE A 106 -22.69 13.73 -17.68
N ASN A 107 -21.75 13.15 -18.46
CA ASN A 107 -20.51 13.82 -18.86
C ASN A 107 -20.79 15.16 -19.57
N ASP A 108 -21.79 15.21 -20.45
CA ASP A 108 -22.15 16.39 -21.24
C ASP A 108 -23.20 17.31 -20.57
N VAL A 109 -23.65 16.98 -19.34
CA VAL A 109 -24.61 17.80 -18.61
C VAL A 109 -23.86 18.93 -17.90
N ASP A 110 -24.27 20.17 -18.13
CA ASP A 110 -23.72 21.34 -17.44
C ASP A 110 -24.25 21.42 -16.00
N VAL A 111 -23.44 20.89 -15.07
CA VAL A 111 -23.72 20.82 -13.63
C VAL A 111 -22.72 21.68 -12.85
N ASP A 112 -23.06 22.06 -11.62
CA ASP A 112 -22.10 22.74 -10.73
C ASP A 112 -20.91 21.84 -10.38
N ALA A 113 -19.84 22.47 -9.88
CA ALA A 113 -18.57 21.80 -9.61
C ALA A 113 -18.70 20.66 -8.57
N ASP A 114 -19.61 20.80 -7.59
CA ASP A 114 -19.84 19.79 -6.55
C ASP A 114 -20.49 18.55 -7.14
N ILE A 115 -21.53 18.70 -7.93
CA ILE A 115 -22.17 17.59 -8.63
C ILE A 115 -21.18 16.91 -9.61
N ARG A 116 -20.40 17.71 -10.35
CA ARG A 116 -19.39 17.18 -11.27
C ARG A 116 -18.38 16.33 -10.54
N ARG A 117 -17.84 16.82 -9.42
CA ARG A 117 -16.87 16.08 -8.62
C ARG A 117 -17.44 14.74 -8.12
N GLN A 118 -18.66 14.72 -7.62
CA GLN A 118 -19.29 13.47 -7.16
C GLN A 118 -19.48 12.47 -8.31
N LEU A 119 -19.91 12.92 -9.50
CA LEU A 119 -20.04 12.07 -10.70
C LEU A 119 -18.67 11.51 -11.15
N ASP A 120 -17.62 12.34 -11.11
CA ASP A 120 -16.28 11.92 -11.48
C ASP A 120 -15.70 10.93 -10.47
N LEU A 121 -15.85 11.15 -9.16
CA LEU A 121 -15.43 10.20 -8.12
C LEU A 121 -16.09 8.83 -8.27
N LEU A 122 -17.36 8.77 -8.69
CA LEU A 122 -18.02 7.49 -8.99
C LEU A 122 -17.34 6.75 -10.14
N LYS A 123 -16.99 7.43 -11.23
CA LYS A 123 -16.27 6.81 -12.36
C LYS A 123 -14.88 6.36 -11.95
N LEU A 124 -14.19 7.18 -11.16
CA LEU A 124 -12.83 6.95 -10.67
C LEU A 124 -12.75 5.90 -9.54
N SER A 125 -13.88 5.45 -9.00
CA SER A 125 -13.92 4.40 -7.96
C SER A 125 -13.50 3.03 -8.48
N LEU A 126 -13.50 2.82 -9.80
CA LEU A 126 -13.13 1.55 -10.42
C LEU A 126 -11.63 1.51 -10.73
N GLU A 127 -10.97 0.44 -10.28
CA GLU A 127 -9.58 0.14 -10.69
C GLU A 127 -9.55 -0.47 -12.09
N VAL A 128 -10.51 -1.33 -12.40
CA VAL A 128 -10.66 -1.97 -13.70
C VAL A 128 -12.12 -1.83 -14.10
N ALA A 129 -12.38 -1.03 -15.15
CA ALA A 129 -13.73 -0.77 -15.62
C ALA A 129 -14.25 -1.94 -16.48
N PRO A 130 -15.35 -2.62 -16.09
CA PRO A 130 -15.95 -3.62 -16.94
C PRO A 130 -16.68 -2.93 -18.12
N PRO A 131 -16.56 -3.47 -19.35
CA PRO A 131 -17.34 -2.96 -20.48
C PRO A 131 -18.82 -3.34 -20.36
N ALA A 132 -19.70 -2.69 -21.13
CA ALA A 132 -21.13 -2.96 -21.15
C ALA A 132 -21.48 -4.35 -21.71
N ASP A 133 -20.59 -4.97 -22.49
CA ASP A 133 -20.73 -6.35 -22.95
C ASP A 133 -20.65 -7.31 -21.75
N PRO A 134 -21.75 -8.01 -21.39
CA PRO A 134 -21.77 -8.87 -20.21
C PRO A 134 -20.82 -10.07 -20.30
N VAL A 135 -20.53 -10.57 -21.50
CA VAL A 135 -19.59 -11.69 -21.69
C VAL A 135 -18.15 -11.23 -21.39
N LYS A 136 -17.79 -10.06 -21.87
CA LYS A 136 -16.47 -9.48 -21.58
C LYS A 136 -16.33 -9.06 -20.11
N ALA A 137 -17.39 -8.50 -19.50
CA ALA A 137 -17.39 -8.15 -18.08
C ALA A 137 -17.21 -9.39 -17.19
N GLU A 138 -17.92 -10.50 -17.49
CA GLU A 138 -17.74 -11.78 -16.80
C GLU A 138 -16.31 -12.34 -17.00
N ARG A 139 -15.78 -12.26 -18.23
CA ARG A 139 -14.41 -12.70 -18.53
C ARG A 139 -13.37 -11.88 -17.77
N LEU A 140 -13.53 -10.56 -17.67
CA LEU A 140 -12.67 -9.67 -16.91
C LEU A 140 -12.61 -10.06 -15.42
N ALA A 141 -13.77 -10.32 -14.81
CA ALA A 141 -13.86 -10.77 -13.42
C ALA A 141 -13.19 -12.15 -13.23
N ALA A 142 -13.40 -13.08 -14.17
CA ALA A 142 -12.76 -14.40 -14.16
C ALA A 142 -11.24 -14.28 -14.22
N ILE A 143 -10.68 -13.45 -15.12
CA ILE A 143 -9.23 -13.22 -15.25
C ILE A 143 -8.66 -12.68 -13.93
N GLY A 144 -9.30 -11.69 -13.31
CA GLY A 144 -8.87 -11.14 -12.04
C GLY A 144 -8.77 -12.21 -10.94
N SER A 145 -9.77 -13.10 -10.88
CA SER A 145 -9.78 -14.23 -9.95
C SER A 145 -8.68 -15.26 -10.26
N GLU A 146 -8.48 -15.58 -11.54
CA GLU A 146 -7.43 -16.50 -11.99
C GLU A 146 -6.03 -15.96 -11.63
N LEU A 147 -5.74 -14.70 -11.95
CA LEU A 147 -4.46 -14.05 -11.64
C LEU A 147 -4.18 -14.00 -10.13
N SER A 148 -5.19 -13.61 -9.33
CA SER A 148 -5.08 -13.60 -7.87
C SER A 148 -4.87 -15.00 -7.30
N GLY A 149 -5.55 -16.00 -7.87
CA GLY A 149 -5.40 -17.41 -7.50
C GLY A 149 -4.01 -17.95 -7.80
N MET A 150 -3.47 -17.66 -8.99
CA MET A 150 -2.11 -18.05 -9.39
C MET A 150 -1.05 -17.44 -8.46
N TYR A 151 -1.19 -16.17 -8.13
CA TYR A 151 -0.28 -15.50 -7.20
C TYR A 151 -0.37 -16.10 -5.78
N GLY A 152 -1.58 -16.24 -5.25
CA GLY A 152 -1.81 -16.71 -3.89
C GLY A 152 -1.42 -18.17 -3.65
N ALA A 153 -1.60 -19.02 -4.67
CA ALA A 153 -1.22 -20.44 -4.63
C ALA A 153 0.23 -20.69 -5.05
N GLY A 154 0.95 -19.65 -5.52
CA GLY A 154 2.31 -19.75 -6.05
C GLY A 154 3.29 -20.33 -5.05
N LYS A 155 4.14 -21.26 -5.53
CA LYS A 155 5.23 -21.87 -4.77
C LYS A 155 6.40 -22.12 -5.71
N TYR A 156 7.59 -22.05 -5.15
CA TYR A 156 8.79 -22.57 -5.78
C TYR A 156 9.12 -23.95 -5.20
N CYS A 157 9.39 -24.93 -6.05
CA CYS A 157 9.75 -26.27 -5.63
C CYS A 157 11.11 -26.68 -6.20
N ARG A 158 12.08 -26.98 -5.33
CA ARG A 158 13.37 -27.59 -5.72
C ARG A 158 13.20 -28.99 -6.29
N ASP A 159 12.24 -29.72 -5.70
CA ASP A 159 11.86 -31.09 -6.07
C ASP A 159 10.39 -31.32 -5.65
N GLU A 160 9.87 -32.54 -5.89
CA GLU A 160 8.48 -32.90 -5.59
C GLU A 160 8.12 -32.83 -4.08
N GLN A 161 9.11 -32.78 -3.18
CA GLN A 161 8.92 -32.82 -1.75
C GLN A 161 9.27 -31.50 -1.04
N THR A 162 10.09 -30.66 -1.69
CA THR A 162 10.66 -29.45 -1.11
C THR A 162 10.15 -28.22 -1.85
N CYS A 163 9.01 -27.72 -1.39
CA CYS A 163 8.39 -26.51 -1.95
C CYS A 163 8.35 -25.37 -0.91
N PHE A 164 8.54 -24.15 -1.39
CA PHE A 164 8.56 -22.94 -0.58
C PHE A 164 7.46 -21.98 -1.05
N SER A 165 6.69 -21.45 -0.10
CA SER A 165 5.80 -20.32 -0.31
C SER A 165 6.58 -19.02 -0.40
N LEU A 166 5.94 -17.95 -0.89
CA LEU A 166 6.52 -16.61 -0.89
C LEU A 166 6.97 -16.16 0.51
N VAL A 167 6.17 -16.47 1.53
CA VAL A 167 6.45 -16.09 2.93
C VAL A 167 7.72 -16.78 3.42
N GLU A 168 7.88 -18.08 3.18
CA GLU A 168 9.06 -18.85 3.58
C GLU A 168 10.32 -18.37 2.85
N MET A 169 10.24 -18.12 1.54
CA MET A 169 11.36 -17.56 0.78
C MET A 169 11.74 -16.17 1.26
N SER A 170 10.74 -15.29 1.48
CA SER A 170 10.99 -13.92 1.96
C SER A 170 11.65 -13.90 3.33
N ALA A 171 11.23 -14.77 4.26
CA ALA A 171 11.83 -14.89 5.58
C ALA A 171 13.30 -15.34 5.52
N GLN A 172 13.62 -16.27 4.61
CA GLN A 172 15.00 -16.70 4.40
C GLN A 172 15.84 -15.62 3.70
N MET A 173 15.30 -14.94 2.68
CA MET A 173 15.99 -13.83 2.00
C MET A 173 16.27 -12.66 2.93
N ALA A 174 15.42 -12.42 3.94
CA ALA A 174 15.61 -11.35 4.91
C ALA A 174 16.82 -11.54 5.82
N THR A 175 17.29 -12.78 6.00
CA THR A 175 18.36 -13.12 6.95
C THR A 175 19.56 -13.79 6.32
N SER A 176 19.43 -14.33 5.09
CA SER A 176 20.52 -15.00 4.39
C SER A 176 21.49 -14.01 3.78
N GLN A 177 22.77 -14.39 3.79
CA GLN A 177 23.86 -13.73 3.06
C GLN A 177 24.49 -14.67 2.02
N ASP A 178 23.88 -15.83 1.74
CA ASP A 178 24.32 -16.76 0.72
C ASP A 178 23.78 -16.31 -0.65
N PRO A 179 24.64 -15.82 -1.57
CA PRO A 179 24.20 -15.27 -2.85
C PRO A 179 23.54 -16.31 -3.75
N ASP A 180 23.94 -17.59 -3.65
CA ASP A 180 23.37 -18.67 -4.46
C ASP A 180 21.94 -18.99 -4.01
N LEU A 181 21.69 -19.05 -2.68
CA LEU A 181 20.34 -19.23 -2.14
C LEU A 181 19.43 -18.03 -2.46
N LEU A 182 19.95 -16.82 -2.34
CA LEU A 182 19.22 -15.59 -2.67
C LEU A 182 18.83 -15.57 -4.16
N LEU A 183 19.73 -16.01 -5.05
CA LEU A 183 19.48 -16.11 -6.48
C LEU A 183 18.41 -17.17 -6.76
N GLU A 184 18.55 -18.36 -6.17
CA GLU A 184 17.59 -19.46 -6.32
C GLU A 184 16.16 -19.04 -6.00
N PHE A 185 15.96 -18.40 -4.84
CA PHE A 185 14.62 -17.94 -4.43
C PHE A 185 14.12 -16.79 -5.29
N TRP A 186 15.01 -15.91 -5.70
CA TRP A 186 14.66 -14.81 -6.60
C TRP A 186 14.16 -15.31 -7.96
N GLU A 187 14.84 -16.30 -8.57
CA GLU A 187 14.42 -16.93 -9.83
C GLU A 187 13.14 -17.74 -9.60
N GLY A 188 13.13 -18.62 -8.60
CA GLY A 188 12.02 -19.53 -8.33
C GLY A 188 10.68 -18.83 -8.13
N TRP A 189 10.65 -17.68 -7.47
CA TRP A 189 9.40 -16.92 -7.33
C TRP A 189 8.93 -16.30 -8.66
N ARG A 190 9.83 -15.93 -9.55
CA ARG A 190 9.46 -15.31 -10.83
C ARG A 190 8.87 -16.28 -11.83
N GLU A 191 9.17 -17.56 -11.71
CA GLU A 191 8.54 -18.60 -12.54
C GLU A 191 7.01 -18.71 -12.30
N VAL A 192 6.53 -18.35 -11.11
CA VAL A 192 5.11 -18.32 -10.76
C VAL A 192 4.33 -17.36 -11.67
N SER A 193 4.96 -16.27 -12.13
CA SER A 193 4.31 -15.24 -12.93
C SER A 193 4.28 -15.51 -14.44
N VAL A 194 5.09 -16.42 -14.95
CA VAL A 194 5.17 -16.71 -16.39
C VAL A 194 3.80 -17.03 -17.02
N PRO A 195 2.97 -17.93 -16.44
CA PRO A 195 1.66 -18.23 -17.00
C PRO A 195 0.64 -17.09 -16.88
N MET A 196 0.90 -16.06 -16.06
CA MET A 196 -0.01 -14.93 -15.87
C MET A 196 0.00 -13.97 -17.07
N ARG A 197 1.07 -13.92 -17.86
CA ARG A 197 1.26 -12.91 -18.91
C ARG A 197 0.11 -12.86 -19.92
N SER A 198 -0.32 -14.01 -20.43
CA SER A 198 -1.40 -14.07 -21.42
C SER A 198 -2.74 -13.58 -20.87
N LEU A 199 -3.06 -13.91 -19.63
CA LEU A 199 -4.26 -13.45 -18.95
C LEU A 199 -4.19 -11.93 -18.69
N PHE A 200 -3.04 -11.43 -18.29
CA PHE A 200 -2.84 -9.99 -18.06
C PHE A 200 -2.99 -9.18 -19.36
N VAL A 201 -2.49 -9.68 -20.50
CA VAL A 201 -2.70 -9.06 -21.82
C VAL A 201 -4.17 -9.00 -22.19
N GLU A 202 -4.91 -10.09 -21.99
CA GLU A 202 -6.36 -10.16 -22.23
C GLU A 202 -7.10 -9.17 -21.31
N GLN A 203 -6.72 -9.11 -20.02
CA GLN A 203 -7.29 -8.19 -19.04
C GLN A 203 -7.12 -6.72 -19.47
N VAL A 204 -5.92 -6.32 -19.89
CA VAL A 204 -5.63 -4.97 -20.38
C VAL A 204 -6.54 -4.60 -21.55
N ALA A 205 -6.72 -5.50 -22.51
CA ALA A 205 -7.57 -5.24 -23.67
C ALA A 205 -9.02 -4.99 -23.27
N ILE A 206 -9.58 -5.84 -22.40
CA ILE A 206 -10.98 -5.73 -21.95
C ILE A 206 -11.16 -4.50 -21.05
N ALA A 207 -10.24 -4.23 -20.14
CA ALA A 207 -10.28 -3.08 -19.25
C ALA A 207 -10.26 -1.74 -20.01
N ASN A 208 -9.49 -1.66 -21.09
CA ASN A 208 -9.45 -0.47 -21.93
C ASN A 208 -10.79 -0.21 -22.65
N GLU A 209 -11.50 -1.27 -23.06
CA GLU A 209 -12.86 -1.09 -23.61
C GLU A 209 -13.80 -0.44 -22.58
N GLY A 210 -13.78 -0.94 -21.32
CA GLY A 210 -14.56 -0.36 -20.23
C GLY A 210 -14.17 1.08 -19.90
N ALA A 211 -12.88 1.41 -19.89
CA ALA A 211 -12.41 2.77 -19.66
C ALA A 211 -12.92 3.74 -20.75
N VAL A 212 -12.93 3.30 -22.02
CA VAL A 212 -13.47 4.10 -23.13
C VAL A 212 -14.96 4.35 -22.96
N GLU A 213 -15.73 3.38 -22.49
CA GLU A 213 -17.17 3.55 -22.22
C GLU A 213 -17.44 4.54 -21.06
N LEU A 214 -16.50 4.71 -20.14
CA LEU A 214 -16.57 5.72 -19.07
C LEU A 214 -16.17 7.13 -19.54
N GLY A 215 -15.59 7.26 -20.76
CA GLY A 215 -15.17 8.53 -21.36
C GLY A 215 -13.66 8.82 -21.25
N TYR A 216 -12.83 7.83 -20.93
CA TYR A 216 -11.38 7.92 -20.91
C TYR A 216 -10.78 7.26 -22.16
N ALA A 217 -9.59 7.67 -22.60
CA ALA A 217 -8.93 7.06 -23.75
C ALA A 217 -8.50 5.60 -23.48
N ASN A 218 -8.17 5.27 -22.24
CA ASN A 218 -7.74 3.95 -21.79
C ASN A 218 -7.70 3.89 -20.26
N THR A 219 -7.39 2.72 -19.69
CA THR A 219 -7.28 2.51 -18.24
C THR A 219 -6.15 3.32 -17.60
N SER A 220 -5.08 3.63 -18.34
CA SER A 220 -3.99 4.49 -17.86
C SER A 220 -4.46 5.91 -17.59
N GLU A 221 -5.25 6.49 -18.48
CA GLU A 221 -5.85 7.82 -18.28
C GLU A 221 -6.84 7.79 -17.12
N LEU A 222 -7.71 6.76 -17.02
CA LEU A 222 -8.62 6.57 -15.90
C LEU A 222 -7.87 6.62 -14.56
N TRP A 223 -6.76 5.90 -14.43
CA TRP A 223 -5.98 5.87 -13.20
C TRP A 223 -5.33 7.20 -12.87
N ARG A 224 -4.73 7.87 -13.85
CA ARG A 224 -4.06 9.17 -13.65
C ARG A 224 -5.05 10.29 -13.33
N SER A 225 -6.27 10.19 -13.85
CA SER A 225 -7.34 11.16 -13.55
C SER A 225 -7.80 11.19 -12.10
N LYS A 226 -7.39 10.21 -11.26
CA LYS A 226 -7.67 10.18 -9.81
C LYS A 226 -6.94 11.26 -9.02
N TYR A 227 -5.95 11.93 -9.62
CA TYR A 227 -5.03 12.83 -8.90
C TYR A 227 -5.33 14.33 -9.09
N ASP A 228 -6.57 14.69 -9.43
CA ASP A 228 -7.06 16.07 -9.53
C ASP A 228 -6.14 16.99 -10.38
N MET A 229 -5.61 16.46 -11.49
CA MET A 229 -4.81 17.18 -12.47
C MET A 229 -4.95 16.50 -13.84
N PRO A 230 -4.56 17.19 -14.95
CA PRO A 230 -4.55 16.55 -16.27
C PRO A 230 -3.73 15.25 -16.25
N ALA A 231 -4.27 14.19 -16.83
CA ALA A 231 -3.66 12.85 -16.76
C ALA A 231 -2.25 12.81 -17.39
N GLU A 232 -1.98 13.67 -18.38
CA GLU A 232 -0.67 13.85 -19.02
C GLU A 232 0.36 14.57 -18.15
N ASP A 233 -0.08 15.43 -17.23
CA ASP A 233 0.80 16.21 -16.35
C ASP A 233 1.26 15.38 -15.15
N PHE A 234 0.47 14.38 -14.73
CA PHE A 234 0.77 13.61 -13.53
C PHE A 234 2.10 12.85 -13.58
N PRO A 235 2.47 12.12 -14.66
CA PRO A 235 3.79 11.51 -14.76
C PRO A 235 4.94 12.53 -14.70
N VAL A 236 4.74 13.73 -15.23
CA VAL A 236 5.74 14.83 -15.21
C VAL A 236 5.94 15.32 -13.78
N GLU A 237 4.84 15.45 -13.02
CA GLU A 237 4.90 15.80 -11.60
C GLU A 237 5.64 14.75 -10.76
N LEU A 238 5.41 13.46 -11.02
CA LEU A 238 6.14 12.39 -10.33
C LEU A 238 7.63 12.39 -10.66
N ASP A 239 8.00 12.60 -11.93
CA ASP A 239 9.41 12.73 -12.33
C ASP A 239 10.07 13.98 -11.72
N ARG A 240 9.32 15.08 -11.56
CA ARG A 240 9.79 16.28 -10.84
C ARG A 240 10.10 15.99 -9.38
N LEU A 241 9.19 15.28 -8.70
CA LEU A 241 9.39 14.86 -7.30
C LEU A 241 10.57 13.90 -7.17
N TRP A 242 10.68 12.94 -8.09
CA TRP A 242 11.84 12.04 -8.13
C TRP A 242 13.16 12.80 -8.26
N GLY A 243 13.24 13.76 -9.19
CA GLY A 243 14.44 14.56 -9.38
C GLY A 243 14.91 15.33 -8.13
N GLN A 244 14.01 15.59 -7.15
CA GLN A 244 14.40 16.16 -5.85
C GLN A 244 15.01 15.12 -4.90
N VAL A 245 14.66 13.84 -5.03
CA VAL A 245 15.12 12.73 -4.17
C VAL A 245 16.35 12.04 -4.74
N GLU A 246 16.44 11.96 -6.06
CA GLU A 246 17.46 11.19 -6.79
C GLU A 246 18.91 11.43 -6.30
N PRO A 247 19.37 12.68 -6.03
CA PRO A 247 20.75 12.89 -5.56
C PRO A 247 21.04 12.28 -4.19
N PHE A 248 20.03 12.17 -3.33
CA PHE A 248 20.16 11.47 -2.05
C PHE A 248 20.15 9.96 -2.25
N TYR A 249 19.24 9.46 -3.08
CA TYR A 249 19.14 8.05 -3.42
C TYR A 249 20.43 7.52 -4.08
N GLU A 250 21.03 8.26 -5.02
CA GLU A 250 22.30 7.90 -5.64
C GLU A 250 23.43 7.77 -4.61
N ALA A 251 23.49 8.67 -3.64
CA ALA A 251 24.50 8.59 -2.58
C ALA A 251 24.29 7.35 -1.70
N LEU A 252 23.04 7.01 -1.37
CA LEU A 252 22.68 5.79 -0.63
C LEU A 252 23.03 4.54 -1.43
N GLN A 253 22.62 4.46 -2.70
CA GLN A 253 22.89 3.34 -3.60
C GLN A 253 24.38 3.10 -3.79
N CYS A 254 25.15 4.17 -3.97
CA CYS A 254 26.61 4.11 -4.11
C CYS A 254 27.27 3.48 -2.89
N HIS A 255 26.87 3.92 -1.69
CA HIS A 255 27.37 3.35 -0.43
C HIS A 255 27.00 1.87 -0.30
N VAL A 256 25.73 1.53 -0.53
CA VAL A 256 25.25 0.14 -0.45
C VAL A 256 25.96 -0.75 -1.46
N ARG A 257 26.10 -0.32 -2.72
CA ARG A 257 26.81 -1.07 -3.76
C ARG A 257 28.27 -1.35 -3.36
N ALA A 258 28.96 -0.35 -2.83
CA ALA A 258 30.33 -0.51 -2.38
C ALA A 258 30.45 -1.53 -1.23
N LYS A 259 29.56 -1.45 -0.24
CA LYS A 259 29.55 -2.38 0.90
C LYS A 259 29.18 -3.81 0.48
N LEU A 260 28.23 -3.96 -0.41
CA LEU A 260 27.88 -5.28 -0.98
C LEU A 260 29.04 -5.85 -1.83
N SER A 261 29.76 -5.01 -2.58
CA SER A 261 30.96 -5.41 -3.32
C SER A 261 32.10 -5.85 -2.38
N GLU A 262 32.29 -5.14 -1.24
CA GLU A 262 33.23 -5.53 -0.20
C GLU A 262 32.88 -6.90 0.41
N HIS A 263 31.58 -7.18 0.58
CA HIS A 263 31.10 -8.42 1.21
C HIS A 263 31.07 -9.62 0.25
N TYR A 264 30.48 -9.44 -0.94
CA TYR A 264 30.28 -10.54 -1.91
C TYR A 264 31.40 -10.66 -2.94
N GLY A 265 32.24 -9.63 -3.10
CA GLY A 265 33.28 -9.56 -4.13
C GLY A 265 32.82 -8.84 -5.39
N ALA A 266 33.78 -8.25 -6.10
CA ALA A 266 33.56 -7.46 -7.31
C ALA A 266 33.06 -8.30 -8.52
N ASP A 267 33.27 -9.61 -8.49
CA ASP A 267 32.75 -10.51 -9.52
C ASP A 267 31.23 -10.69 -9.43
N ILE A 268 30.65 -10.55 -8.22
CA ILE A 268 29.21 -10.66 -7.97
C ILE A 268 28.56 -9.26 -7.98
N VAL A 269 29.23 -8.25 -7.38
CA VAL A 269 28.74 -6.86 -7.32
C VAL A 269 29.80 -5.94 -7.92
N PRO A 270 29.85 -5.79 -9.27
CA PRO A 270 30.75 -4.84 -9.92
C PRO A 270 30.45 -3.40 -9.51
N LEU A 271 31.50 -2.60 -9.28
CA LEU A 271 31.34 -1.21 -8.85
C LEU A 271 30.89 -0.24 -9.95
N ASP A 272 31.00 -0.65 -11.21
CA ASP A 272 30.65 0.11 -12.42
C ASP A 272 29.35 -0.33 -13.07
N GLN A 273 28.55 -1.16 -12.37
CA GLN A 273 27.27 -1.66 -12.85
C GLN A 273 26.15 -1.50 -11.81
N PRO A 274 24.87 -1.60 -12.22
CA PRO A 274 23.75 -1.68 -11.29
C PRO A 274 23.88 -2.84 -10.31
N ILE A 275 23.28 -2.73 -9.11
CA ILE A 275 23.31 -3.80 -8.10
C ILE A 275 22.43 -4.98 -8.57
N PRO A 276 22.90 -6.24 -8.49
CA PRO A 276 22.06 -7.42 -8.73
C PRO A 276 20.89 -7.50 -7.71
N ALA A 277 19.67 -7.55 -8.22
CA ALA A 277 18.45 -7.33 -7.41
C ALA A 277 18.26 -8.34 -6.26
N HIS A 278 18.78 -9.57 -6.37
CA HIS A 278 18.62 -10.62 -5.36
C HIS A 278 19.40 -10.35 -4.06
N LEU A 279 20.41 -9.46 -4.07
CA LEU A 279 21.31 -9.19 -2.94
C LEU A 279 20.82 -8.12 -1.96
N LEU A 280 19.65 -7.53 -2.20
CA LEU A 280 19.12 -6.40 -1.42
C LEU A 280 18.16 -6.82 -0.30
N GLY A 281 18.19 -8.10 0.12
CA GLY A 281 17.49 -8.59 1.31
C GLY A 281 15.96 -8.65 1.20
N ASN A 282 15.41 -8.44 0.00
CA ASN A 282 13.97 -8.41 -0.25
C ASN A 282 13.66 -9.00 -1.64
N MET A 283 12.60 -9.80 -1.74
CA MET A 283 12.21 -10.48 -2.99
C MET A 283 12.12 -9.54 -4.20
N TRP A 284 11.71 -8.30 -3.99
CA TRP A 284 11.55 -7.30 -5.04
C TRP A 284 12.61 -6.20 -5.02
N ALA A 285 13.57 -6.24 -4.10
CA ALA A 285 14.55 -5.17 -3.88
C ALA A 285 13.90 -3.78 -3.72
N GLN A 286 12.73 -3.75 -3.10
CA GLN A 286 11.95 -2.51 -2.90
C GLN A 286 12.29 -1.81 -1.59
N SER A 287 12.73 -2.53 -0.56
CA SER A 287 13.25 -2.03 0.71
C SER A 287 14.56 -2.78 1.00
N TRP A 288 15.53 -2.08 1.58
CA TRP A 288 16.88 -2.60 1.82
C TRP A 288 17.21 -2.73 3.31
N GLY A 289 16.23 -2.61 4.18
CA GLY A 289 16.43 -2.69 5.64
C GLY A 289 17.14 -3.96 6.11
N ASN A 290 16.93 -5.09 5.42
CA ASN A 290 17.54 -6.37 5.77
C ASN A 290 19.05 -6.44 5.50
N VAL A 291 19.63 -5.54 4.70
CA VAL A 291 21.09 -5.46 4.50
C VAL A 291 21.77 -4.45 5.43
N TYR A 292 21.05 -3.86 6.39
CA TYR A 292 21.57 -2.86 7.31
C TYR A 292 22.89 -3.29 7.98
N ASP A 293 22.98 -4.53 8.45
CA ASP A 293 24.17 -5.03 9.13
C ASP A 293 25.42 -5.10 8.23
N LEU A 294 25.23 -5.18 6.91
CA LEU A 294 26.34 -5.16 5.93
C LEU A 294 26.81 -3.74 5.60
N VAL A 295 25.93 -2.73 5.78
CA VAL A 295 26.17 -1.37 5.30
C VAL A 295 26.25 -0.32 6.42
N LYS A 296 25.97 -0.70 7.66
CA LYS A 296 25.96 0.20 8.83
C LYS A 296 27.35 0.82 9.09
N PRO A 297 27.41 1.97 9.78
CA PRO A 297 28.65 2.53 10.27
C PRO A 297 29.44 1.53 11.13
N GLU A 298 30.77 1.56 11.04
CA GLU A 298 31.65 0.70 11.86
C GLU A 298 31.62 1.09 13.35
N GLN A 299 31.31 2.37 13.63
CA GLN A 299 31.20 2.86 14.99
C GLN A 299 29.96 2.29 15.67
N GLU A 300 30.13 1.76 16.88
CA GLU A 300 29.01 1.31 17.71
C GLU A 300 28.08 2.50 18.02
N MET A 301 26.78 2.33 17.71
CA MET A 301 25.75 3.34 17.90
C MET A 301 24.93 3.01 19.14
N ASN A 302 24.77 3.97 20.04
CA ASN A 302 23.88 3.83 21.19
C ASN A 302 22.44 4.19 20.79
N VAL A 303 21.74 3.23 20.20
CA VAL A 303 20.32 3.38 19.83
C VAL A 303 19.45 2.84 20.96
N PRO A 304 18.43 3.59 21.43
CA PRO A 304 17.53 3.12 22.47
C PRO A 304 16.85 1.80 22.10
N ASN A 305 16.91 0.82 22.98
CA ASN A 305 16.18 -0.43 22.80
C ASN A 305 14.74 -0.29 23.33
N VAL A 306 13.87 0.26 22.49
CA VAL A 306 12.46 0.50 22.84
C VAL A 306 11.75 -0.81 23.19
N THR A 307 12.07 -1.92 22.52
CA THR A 307 11.50 -3.24 22.83
C THR A 307 11.81 -3.66 24.26
N GLN A 308 13.04 -3.49 24.72
CA GLN A 308 13.41 -3.80 26.09
C GLN A 308 12.75 -2.84 27.08
N ALA A 309 12.69 -1.55 26.77
CA ALA A 309 12.04 -0.56 27.61
C ALA A 309 10.55 -0.84 27.83
N LEU A 310 9.84 -1.24 26.78
CA LEU A 310 8.43 -1.66 26.87
C LEU A 310 8.28 -2.88 27.82
N ALA A 311 9.15 -3.86 27.68
CA ALA A 311 9.15 -5.06 28.54
C ALA A 311 9.44 -4.71 30.00
N ASP A 312 10.47 -3.91 30.28
CA ASP A 312 10.88 -3.51 31.63
C ASP A 312 9.80 -2.69 32.36
N GLN A 313 9.01 -1.92 31.61
CA GLN A 313 7.91 -1.11 32.15
C GLN A 313 6.57 -1.83 32.15
N GLY A 314 6.54 -3.13 31.79
CA GLY A 314 5.34 -3.96 31.80
C GLY A 314 4.26 -3.45 30.85
N TYR A 315 4.63 -3.02 29.65
CA TYR A 315 3.65 -2.71 28.62
C TYR A 315 2.98 -4.00 28.14
N ASP A 316 1.67 -3.96 28.08
CA ASP A 316 0.85 -4.91 27.34
C ASP A 316 0.32 -4.25 26.06
N GLU A 317 -0.40 -4.99 25.25
CA GLU A 317 -0.94 -4.55 23.98
C GLU A 317 -1.89 -3.36 24.13
N VAL A 318 -2.72 -3.38 25.19
CA VAL A 318 -3.69 -2.31 25.48
C VAL A 318 -2.96 -1.03 25.88
N LYS A 319 -1.93 -1.13 26.72
CA LYS A 319 -1.13 0.03 27.16
C LYS A 319 -0.35 0.65 25.99
N MET A 320 0.12 -0.17 25.02
CA MET A 320 0.74 0.36 23.79
C MET A 320 -0.25 1.17 22.97
N VAL A 321 -1.46 0.66 22.74
CA VAL A 321 -2.52 1.37 22.00
C VAL A 321 -2.97 2.63 22.76
N GLN A 322 -3.07 2.57 24.08
CA GLN A 322 -3.43 3.72 24.91
C GLN A 322 -2.37 4.82 24.83
N GLN A 323 -1.10 4.46 24.73
CA GLN A 323 -0.02 5.44 24.55
C GLN A 323 -0.13 6.16 23.18
N ALA A 324 -0.50 5.44 22.13
CA ALA A 324 -0.76 6.03 20.82
C ALA A 324 -2.02 6.92 20.83
N GLU A 325 -3.11 6.54 21.51
CA GLU A 325 -4.26 7.42 21.71
C GLU A 325 -3.88 8.70 22.47
N ASN A 326 -3.06 8.59 23.52
CA ASN A 326 -2.55 9.74 24.27
C ASN A 326 -1.77 10.72 23.40
N PHE A 327 -1.03 10.21 22.39
CA PHE A 327 -0.35 11.07 21.40
C PHE A 327 -1.38 11.94 20.67
N PHE A 328 -2.43 11.36 20.07
CA PHE A 328 -3.49 12.12 19.38
C PHE A 328 -4.27 13.05 20.31
N SER A 329 -4.62 12.59 21.51
CA SER A 329 -5.29 13.44 22.52
C SER A 329 -4.42 14.64 22.93
N SER A 330 -3.10 14.45 22.95
CA SER A 330 -2.15 15.55 23.20
C SER A 330 -2.20 16.62 22.12
N LEU A 331 -2.49 16.24 20.88
CA LEU A 331 -2.68 17.15 19.73
C LEU A 331 -4.04 17.84 19.73
N GLY A 332 -5.01 17.36 20.51
CA GLY A 332 -6.36 17.93 20.61
C GLY A 332 -7.46 17.13 19.96
N PHE A 333 -7.15 15.95 19.46
CA PHE A 333 -8.17 15.03 18.99
C PHE A 333 -8.95 14.45 20.17
N GLU A 334 -10.25 14.20 19.95
CA GLU A 334 -11.08 13.54 20.94
C GLU A 334 -10.63 12.07 21.14
N PRO A 335 -10.71 11.54 22.36
CA PRO A 335 -10.42 10.13 22.61
C PRO A 335 -11.22 9.19 21.71
N LEU A 336 -10.67 8.01 21.45
CA LEU A 336 -11.36 6.97 20.70
C LEU A 336 -12.63 6.49 21.46
N PRO A 337 -13.68 6.13 20.73
CA PRO A 337 -14.94 5.72 21.36
C PRO A 337 -14.77 4.42 22.15
N GLU A 338 -15.64 4.20 23.15
CA GLU A 338 -15.61 2.97 23.95
C GLU A 338 -15.74 1.71 23.08
N THR A 339 -16.47 1.79 21.97
CA THR A 339 -16.62 0.72 20.97
C THR A 339 -15.29 0.29 20.34
N PHE A 340 -14.34 1.21 20.18
CA PHE A 340 -12.99 0.90 19.70
C PHE A 340 -12.30 -0.09 20.64
N TRP A 341 -12.30 0.18 21.93
CA TRP A 341 -11.66 -0.66 22.94
C TRP A 341 -12.35 -2.02 23.12
N GLN A 342 -13.66 -2.06 22.95
CA GLN A 342 -14.45 -3.29 23.08
C GLN A 342 -14.39 -4.21 21.87
N ARG A 343 -14.15 -3.66 20.66
CA ARG A 343 -14.36 -4.38 19.40
C ARG A 343 -13.09 -4.55 18.57
N SER A 344 -12.03 -3.82 18.84
CA SER A 344 -10.73 -3.99 18.18
C SER A 344 -10.11 -5.35 18.54
N MET A 345 -9.19 -5.81 17.71
CA MET A 345 -8.43 -7.05 17.96
C MET A 345 -6.94 -6.70 18.13
N PHE A 346 -6.46 -6.73 19.36
CA PHE A 346 -5.07 -6.40 19.71
C PHE A 346 -4.16 -7.63 19.83
N GLN A 347 -4.73 -8.81 19.93
CA GLN A 347 -4.01 -10.06 20.14
C GLN A 347 -4.53 -11.14 19.19
N GLN A 348 -3.64 -12.06 18.83
CA GLN A 348 -4.07 -13.26 18.12
C GLN A 348 -4.94 -14.13 19.07
N PRO A 349 -6.22 -14.37 18.73
CA PRO A 349 -7.08 -15.20 19.56
C PRO A 349 -6.69 -16.68 19.46
N GLU A 350 -6.83 -17.40 20.55
CA GLU A 350 -6.67 -18.85 20.55
C GLU A 350 -7.84 -19.55 19.83
N GLY A 351 -7.54 -20.64 19.11
CA GLY A 351 -8.53 -21.53 18.54
C GLY A 351 -9.27 -21.03 17.30
N ARG A 352 -8.84 -19.94 16.69
CA ARG A 352 -9.34 -19.47 15.38
C ARG A 352 -8.24 -18.80 14.56
N ASP A 353 -8.35 -18.94 13.24
CA ASP A 353 -7.47 -18.28 12.31
C ASP A 353 -7.93 -16.84 12.07
N VAL A 354 -6.96 -15.91 12.00
CA VAL A 354 -7.16 -14.47 11.77
C VAL A 354 -6.09 -13.91 10.85
N GLN A 355 -6.37 -12.77 10.26
CA GLN A 355 -5.34 -11.98 9.58
C GLN A 355 -4.60 -11.13 10.62
N CYS A 356 -3.35 -11.46 10.92
CA CYS A 356 -2.54 -10.75 11.92
C CYS A 356 -1.96 -9.42 11.44
N HIS A 357 -1.91 -9.17 10.13
CA HIS A 357 -1.41 -7.90 9.59
C HIS A 357 -2.21 -6.72 10.15
N ALA A 358 -1.51 -5.66 10.58
CA ALA A 358 -2.12 -4.46 11.11
C ALA A 358 -3.07 -3.80 10.08
N SER A 359 -4.18 -3.28 10.55
CA SER A 359 -5.13 -2.52 9.72
C SER A 359 -6.13 -1.73 10.55
N ALA A 360 -6.46 -0.53 10.11
CA ALA A 360 -7.47 0.35 10.68
C ALA A 360 -8.80 0.21 9.92
N TRP A 361 -9.90 0.27 10.65
CA TRP A 361 -11.23 0.00 10.14
C TRP A 361 -12.23 1.06 10.58
N ASN A 362 -13.15 1.41 9.69
CA ASN A 362 -14.33 2.21 9.93
C ASN A 362 -15.56 1.41 9.46
N LEU A 363 -16.40 0.94 10.40
CA LEU A 363 -17.43 -0.05 10.10
C LEU A 363 -18.78 0.55 9.73
N ASP A 364 -19.05 1.75 10.22
CA ASP A 364 -20.38 2.38 10.09
C ASP A 364 -20.34 3.79 9.50
N ASP A 365 -19.15 4.28 9.17
CA ASP A 365 -18.91 5.65 8.68
C ASP A 365 -19.43 6.74 9.63
N VAL A 366 -19.47 6.41 10.92
CA VAL A 366 -19.86 7.32 12.01
C VAL A 366 -18.79 7.33 13.09
N ASP A 367 -18.69 6.28 13.93
CA ASP A 367 -17.72 6.20 15.04
C ASP A 367 -17.43 4.73 15.46
N ASP A 368 -17.83 3.70 14.70
CA ASP A 368 -17.39 2.31 14.95
C ASP A 368 -16.02 2.08 14.30
N LEU A 369 -15.02 2.76 14.87
CA LEU A 369 -13.63 2.64 14.49
C LEU A 369 -13.01 1.44 15.19
N ARG A 370 -12.08 0.75 14.51
CA ARG A 370 -11.34 -0.40 15.08
C ARG A 370 -9.95 -0.48 14.49
N ILE A 371 -9.03 -1.12 15.23
CA ILE A 371 -7.82 -1.70 14.65
C ILE A 371 -7.81 -3.21 14.80
N LYS A 372 -7.12 -3.87 13.90
CA LYS A 372 -6.89 -5.31 13.92
C LYS A 372 -5.40 -5.55 13.72
N MET A 373 -4.75 -6.12 14.72
CA MET A 373 -3.38 -6.62 14.62
C MET A 373 -3.11 -7.65 15.73
N CYS A 374 -2.11 -8.51 15.51
CA CYS A 374 -1.61 -9.44 16.54
C CYS A 374 -0.36 -8.80 17.17
N ILE A 375 -0.56 -7.82 18.05
CA ILE A 375 0.50 -6.96 18.58
C ILE A 375 1.60 -7.77 19.26
N GLN A 376 2.82 -7.60 18.77
CA GLN A 376 4.05 -8.00 19.45
C GLN A 376 4.59 -6.79 20.24
N LYS A 377 5.07 -7.02 21.46
CA LYS A 377 5.56 -5.93 22.32
C LYS A 377 6.96 -5.49 21.93
N THR A 378 7.08 -4.91 20.74
CA THR A 378 8.31 -4.42 20.14
C THR A 378 8.25 -2.93 19.84
N GLY A 379 9.41 -2.29 19.73
CA GLY A 379 9.50 -0.89 19.32
C GLY A 379 8.96 -0.66 17.89
N GLU A 380 9.08 -1.65 17.02
CA GLU A 380 8.52 -1.61 15.66
C GLU A 380 6.99 -1.54 15.71
N GLU A 381 6.35 -2.48 16.42
CA GLU A 381 4.89 -2.52 16.56
C GLU A 381 4.35 -1.30 17.32
N PHE A 382 5.14 -0.73 18.24
CA PHE A 382 4.79 0.54 18.87
C PHE A 382 4.64 1.67 17.83
N ASN A 383 5.53 1.75 16.85
CA ASN A 383 5.41 2.70 15.74
C ASN A 383 4.21 2.37 14.83
N VAL A 384 4.01 1.09 14.50
CA VAL A 384 2.88 0.63 13.67
C VAL A 384 1.54 0.99 14.31
N ILE A 385 1.38 0.85 15.64
CA ILE A 385 0.15 1.25 16.33
C ILE A 385 -0.14 2.74 16.15
N HIS A 386 0.87 3.60 16.24
CA HIS A 386 0.69 5.03 16.02
C HIS A 386 0.29 5.34 14.57
N HIS A 387 0.86 4.63 13.60
CA HIS A 387 0.49 4.70 12.19
C HIS A 387 -0.98 4.29 11.97
N GLU A 388 -1.41 3.15 12.50
CA GLU A 388 -2.77 2.65 12.35
C GLU A 388 -3.82 3.59 12.97
N LEU A 389 -3.51 4.19 14.12
CA LEU A 389 -4.38 5.21 14.71
C LEU A 389 -4.44 6.48 13.84
N GLY A 390 -3.37 6.80 13.09
CA GLY A 390 -3.41 7.85 12.07
C GLY A 390 -4.53 7.63 11.06
N HIS A 391 -4.68 6.40 10.59
CA HIS A 391 -5.80 6.03 9.72
C HIS A 391 -7.16 6.19 10.41
N ASN A 392 -7.32 5.73 11.66
CA ASN A 392 -8.59 5.86 12.37
C ASN A 392 -8.99 7.32 12.61
N TYR A 393 -8.05 8.18 12.98
CA TYR A 393 -8.34 9.60 13.18
C TYR A 393 -8.66 10.31 11.85
N TYR A 394 -8.05 9.90 10.74
CA TYR A 394 -8.41 10.40 9.42
C TYR A 394 -9.83 9.94 9.03
N GLN A 395 -10.13 8.65 9.19
CA GLN A 395 -11.48 8.10 8.95
C GLN A 395 -12.53 8.87 9.75
N ARG A 396 -12.29 9.09 11.05
CA ARG A 396 -13.19 9.82 11.93
C ARG A 396 -13.40 11.27 11.49
N ALA A 397 -12.36 11.94 11.03
CA ALA A 397 -12.42 13.33 10.61
C ALA A 397 -13.33 13.52 9.39
N TYR A 398 -13.19 12.69 8.34
CA TYR A 398 -14.00 12.82 7.15
C TYR A 398 -15.40 12.17 7.25
N ASN A 399 -15.74 11.45 8.32
CA ASN A 399 -17.08 10.87 8.50
C ASN A 399 -18.21 11.88 8.48
N GLN A 400 -17.92 13.15 8.71
CA GLN A 400 -18.89 14.25 8.62
C GLN A 400 -19.19 14.68 7.16
N GLN A 401 -18.39 14.24 6.20
CA GLN A 401 -18.60 14.55 4.79
C GLN A 401 -19.77 13.72 4.20
N PRO A 402 -20.42 14.19 3.11
CA PRO A 402 -21.26 13.35 2.26
C PRO A 402 -20.53 12.06 1.86
N MET A 403 -21.28 10.97 1.70
CA MET A 403 -20.70 9.63 1.53
C MET A 403 -19.63 9.55 0.44
N LEU A 404 -19.85 10.16 -0.72
CA LEU A 404 -18.90 10.11 -1.84
C LEU A 404 -17.60 10.89 -1.58
N TYR A 405 -17.55 11.70 -0.51
CA TYR A 405 -16.37 12.44 -0.08
C TYR A 405 -15.63 11.81 1.11
N ARG A 406 -16.12 10.68 1.62
CA ARG A 406 -15.48 9.94 2.72
C ARG A 406 -14.31 9.13 2.22
N GLY A 407 -13.14 9.75 2.25
CA GLY A 407 -11.87 9.19 1.83
C GLY A 407 -10.77 10.23 1.98
N SER A 408 -9.51 9.85 1.79
CA SER A 408 -8.39 10.78 1.83
C SER A 408 -8.35 11.69 0.60
N ALA A 409 -7.76 12.87 0.71
CA ALA A 409 -7.70 13.87 -0.36
C ALA A 409 -7.13 13.33 -1.69
N ASN A 410 -6.20 12.38 -1.61
CA ASN A 410 -5.88 11.39 -2.65
C ASN A 410 -5.43 10.09 -1.99
N ASP A 411 -5.21 9.04 -2.77
CA ASP A 411 -4.91 7.70 -2.23
C ASP A 411 -3.55 7.57 -1.52
N GLY A 412 -2.63 8.52 -1.69
CA GLY A 412 -1.35 8.60 -0.96
C GLY A 412 -1.46 9.21 0.44
N PHE A 413 -2.51 10.00 0.71
CA PHE A 413 -2.59 10.77 1.97
C PHE A 413 -2.83 9.88 3.19
N HIS A 414 -3.61 8.81 3.08
CA HIS A 414 -3.85 7.92 4.22
C HIS A 414 -2.55 7.34 4.77
N GLU A 415 -1.74 6.76 3.91
CA GLU A 415 -0.43 6.21 4.28
C GLU A 415 0.53 7.30 4.76
N ALA A 416 0.53 8.46 4.08
CA ALA A 416 1.37 9.58 4.47
C ALA A 416 1.06 10.09 5.88
N ILE A 417 -0.20 10.13 6.30
CA ILE A 417 -0.59 10.58 7.65
C ILE A 417 -0.16 9.57 8.71
N GLY A 418 -0.40 8.27 8.51
CA GLY A 418 0.08 7.24 9.42
C GLY A 418 1.60 7.32 9.61
N ASP A 419 2.33 7.42 8.51
CA ASP A 419 3.79 7.55 8.53
C ASP A 419 4.26 8.89 9.14
N THR A 420 3.57 10.01 8.91
CA THR A 420 3.88 11.31 9.54
C THR A 420 3.82 11.23 11.06
N VAL A 421 2.82 10.52 11.59
CA VAL A 421 2.71 10.28 13.03
C VAL A 421 3.86 9.38 13.52
N ALA A 422 4.18 8.31 12.79
CA ALA A 422 5.30 7.43 13.11
C ALA A 422 6.66 8.17 13.11
N LEU A 423 6.89 9.15 12.22
CA LEU A 423 8.07 10.01 12.24
C LEU A 423 8.19 10.86 13.51
N SER A 424 7.09 11.10 14.21
CA SER A 424 7.07 11.83 15.49
C SER A 424 7.44 10.98 16.71
N ILE A 425 7.67 9.66 16.54
CA ILE A 425 8.13 8.75 17.60
C ILE A 425 9.66 8.86 17.73
N THR A 426 10.10 10.03 18.11
CA THR A 426 11.51 10.39 18.24
C THR A 426 12.03 10.11 19.65
N PRO A 427 13.36 10.13 19.89
CA PRO A 427 13.91 10.03 21.23
C PRO A 427 13.33 11.03 22.22
N MET A 428 12.98 12.25 21.78
CA MET A 428 12.30 13.25 22.62
C MET A 428 10.92 12.74 23.10
N TYR A 429 10.11 12.19 22.18
CA TYR A 429 8.83 11.59 22.54
C TYR A 429 9.01 10.39 23.48
N LEU A 430 9.95 9.50 23.18
CA LEU A 430 10.24 8.32 24.01
C LEU A 430 10.66 8.71 25.43
N GLN A 431 11.44 9.78 25.59
CA GLN A 431 11.80 10.33 26.90
C GLN A 431 10.56 10.91 27.60
N GLN A 432 9.75 11.70 26.89
CA GLN A 432 8.54 12.31 27.46
C GLN A 432 7.55 11.27 28.01
N VAL A 433 7.43 10.11 27.36
CA VAL A 433 6.57 9.01 27.82
C VAL A 433 7.28 8.05 28.76
N GLY A 434 8.55 8.33 29.09
CA GLY A 434 9.34 7.59 30.09
C GLY A 434 9.88 6.25 29.58
N LEU A 435 9.90 6.01 28.28
CA LEU A 435 10.48 4.79 27.68
C LEU A 435 12.00 4.83 27.60
N ILE A 436 12.60 6.03 27.63
CA ILE A 436 14.05 6.22 27.77
C ILE A 436 14.34 7.30 28.80
N ASP A 437 15.46 7.20 29.50
CA ASP A 437 15.87 8.15 30.53
C ASP A 437 16.57 9.38 29.92
N GLU A 438 17.40 9.17 28.89
CA GLU A 438 18.20 10.21 28.25
C GLU A 438 18.07 10.17 26.73
N ILE A 439 18.00 11.34 26.11
CA ILE A 439 18.03 11.47 24.65
C ILE A 439 19.46 11.18 24.16
N PRO A 440 19.66 10.22 23.23
CA PRO A 440 20.98 9.93 22.68
C PRO A 440 21.64 11.14 22.04
N ASP A 441 22.97 11.23 22.13
CA ASP A 441 23.76 12.24 21.45
C ASP A 441 23.57 12.18 19.93
N ALA A 442 23.67 13.33 19.26
CA ALA A 442 23.47 13.45 17.82
C ALA A 442 24.45 12.60 16.97
N SER A 443 25.60 12.23 17.52
CA SER A 443 26.53 11.31 16.84
C SER A 443 25.95 9.91 16.59
N ASN A 444 24.87 9.54 17.30
CA ASN A 444 24.18 8.26 17.13
C ASN A 444 23.11 8.30 16.02
N ASP A 445 22.75 9.47 15.49
CA ASP A 445 21.67 9.63 14.53
C ASP A 445 21.94 8.93 13.20
N ILE A 446 23.20 8.83 12.77
CA ILE A 446 23.57 8.27 11.46
C ILE A 446 23.06 6.83 11.32
N GLY A 447 23.20 5.98 12.33
CA GLY A 447 22.73 4.58 12.27
C GLY A 447 21.22 4.50 12.14
N MET A 448 20.47 5.31 12.88
CA MET A 448 19.00 5.37 12.81
C MET A 448 18.54 5.91 11.46
N LEU A 449 19.13 7.03 11.01
CA LEU A 449 18.80 7.62 9.71
C LEU A 449 19.14 6.68 8.54
N LEU A 450 20.26 5.96 8.60
CA LEU A 450 20.60 4.97 7.59
C LEU A 450 19.58 3.83 7.55
N LYS A 451 19.17 3.31 8.72
CA LYS A 451 18.14 2.27 8.79
C LYS A 451 16.82 2.75 8.18
N THR A 452 16.41 3.97 8.52
CA THR A 452 15.19 4.60 7.94
C THR A 452 15.35 4.85 6.44
N ALA A 453 16.51 5.27 5.95
CA ALA A 453 16.76 5.50 4.53
C ALA A 453 16.74 4.19 3.71
N LEU A 454 17.29 3.10 4.25
CA LEU A 454 17.24 1.77 3.62
C LEU A 454 15.82 1.23 3.50
N ASP A 455 14.91 1.66 4.35
CA ASP A 455 13.49 1.33 4.26
C ASP A 455 12.73 2.31 3.36
N LYS A 456 12.72 3.59 3.73
CA LYS A 456 11.85 4.60 3.10
C LYS A 456 12.40 5.15 1.78
N ILE A 457 13.69 5.50 1.72
CA ILE A 457 14.27 6.12 0.51
C ILE A 457 14.57 5.08 -0.56
N ALA A 458 15.04 3.89 -0.20
CA ALA A 458 15.25 2.79 -1.14
C ALA A 458 13.95 2.39 -1.85
N PHE A 459 12.80 2.58 -1.19
CA PHE A 459 11.47 2.24 -1.73
C PHE A 459 11.00 3.23 -2.82
N ILE A 460 11.34 4.52 -2.73
CA ILE A 460 10.77 5.59 -3.56
C ILE A 460 10.85 5.28 -5.07
N PRO A 461 12.01 4.92 -5.66
CA PRO A 461 12.08 4.65 -7.09
C PRO A 461 11.30 3.38 -7.50
N PHE A 462 11.14 2.40 -6.61
CA PHE A 462 10.28 1.25 -6.87
C PHE A 462 8.80 1.66 -6.85
N GLY A 463 8.39 2.47 -5.88
CA GLY A 463 7.06 3.05 -5.80
C GLY A 463 6.67 3.80 -7.07
N LEU A 464 7.62 4.57 -7.63
CA LEU A 464 7.45 5.32 -8.87
C LEU A 464 7.31 4.39 -10.09
N MET A 465 8.26 3.46 -10.28
CA MET A 465 8.41 2.76 -11.56
C MET A 465 7.31 1.73 -11.85
N VAL A 466 6.65 1.17 -10.81
CA VAL A 466 5.62 0.13 -11.00
C VAL A 466 4.45 0.65 -11.83
N ASP A 467 3.93 1.83 -11.51
CA ASP A 467 2.83 2.42 -12.27
C ASP A 467 3.31 3.11 -13.55
N GLN A 468 4.52 3.65 -13.59
CA GLN A 468 5.15 4.10 -14.84
C GLN A 468 5.21 2.95 -15.88
N TRP A 469 5.49 1.72 -15.44
CA TRP A 469 5.42 0.53 -16.28
C TRP A 469 3.97 0.21 -16.68
N ARG A 470 3.03 0.16 -15.71
CA ARG A 470 1.63 -0.18 -15.97
C ARG A 470 0.96 0.81 -16.93
N TRP A 471 1.18 2.11 -16.76
CA TRP A 471 0.59 3.13 -17.63
C TRP A 471 1.00 2.93 -19.08
N GLN A 472 2.28 2.68 -19.37
CA GLN A 472 2.74 2.42 -20.72
C GLN A 472 2.13 1.13 -21.32
N VAL A 473 1.95 0.10 -20.50
CA VAL A 473 1.28 -1.15 -20.91
C VAL A 473 -0.21 -0.92 -21.14
N LEU A 474 -0.88 -0.22 -20.24
CA LEU A 474 -2.32 0.09 -20.31
C LEU A 474 -2.66 1.05 -21.47
N GLU A 475 -1.75 1.90 -21.90
CA GLU A 475 -1.89 2.70 -23.11
C GLU A 475 -1.86 1.86 -24.41
N GLY A 476 -1.42 0.60 -24.32
CA GLY A 476 -1.35 -0.31 -25.46
C GLY A 476 -0.18 -0.05 -26.41
N ASN A 477 0.76 0.82 -26.02
CA ASN A 477 1.91 1.21 -26.86
C ASN A 477 3.05 0.18 -26.80
N ILE A 478 3.05 -0.72 -25.81
CA ILE A 478 4.09 -1.72 -25.58
C ILE A 478 3.56 -3.10 -25.96
N PRO A 479 4.17 -3.83 -26.91
CA PRO A 479 3.77 -5.19 -27.23
C PRO A 479 4.10 -6.16 -26.07
N ALA A 480 3.30 -7.19 -25.93
CA ALA A 480 3.35 -8.11 -24.78
C ALA A 480 4.71 -8.82 -24.57
N ASP A 481 5.43 -9.07 -25.66
CA ASP A 481 6.78 -9.65 -25.63
C ASP A 481 7.86 -8.67 -25.13
N LYS A 482 7.52 -7.38 -24.97
CA LYS A 482 8.39 -6.33 -24.43
C LYS A 482 8.06 -5.92 -22.99
N TYR A 483 7.04 -6.50 -22.36
CA TYR A 483 6.62 -6.15 -20.99
C TYR A 483 7.76 -6.32 -19.98
N ASN A 484 8.50 -7.45 -20.06
CA ASN A 484 9.60 -7.73 -19.15
C ASN A 484 10.84 -6.87 -19.42
N GLU A 485 11.13 -6.59 -20.69
CA GLU A 485 12.23 -5.70 -21.09
C GLU A 485 12.01 -4.26 -20.56
N LEU A 486 10.79 -3.72 -20.73
CA LEU A 486 10.43 -2.40 -20.20
C LEU A 486 10.53 -2.37 -18.66
N TRP A 487 10.08 -3.44 -17.99
CA TRP A 487 10.19 -3.54 -16.53
C TRP A 487 11.62 -3.38 -16.06
N TRP A 488 12.56 -4.12 -16.64
CA TRP A 488 13.97 -4.05 -16.24
C TRP A 488 14.65 -2.77 -16.69
N ALA A 489 14.26 -2.18 -17.82
CA ALA A 489 14.73 -0.86 -18.23
C ALA A 489 14.36 0.22 -17.19
N LEU A 490 13.12 0.20 -16.68
CA LEU A 490 12.69 1.12 -15.62
C LEU A 490 13.35 0.84 -14.27
N ARG A 491 13.56 -0.45 -13.94
CA ARG A 491 14.31 -0.85 -12.74
C ARG A 491 15.75 -0.32 -12.77
N THR A 492 16.42 -0.44 -13.90
CA THR A 492 17.76 0.11 -14.07
C THR A 492 17.72 1.62 -14.02
N LYS A 493 16.82 2.27 -14.76
CA LYS A 493 16.70 3.72 -14.80
C LYS A 493 16.52 4.35 -13.42
N TYR A 494 15.52 3.89 -12.66
CA TYR A 494 15.13 4.54 -11.40
C TYR A 494 15.84 3.97 -10.17
N GLN A 495 16.14 2.67 -10.14
CA GLN A 495 16.70 2.03 -8.94
C GLN A 495 18.21 1.72 -9.04
N GLY A 496 18.81 1.82 -10.22
CA GLY A 496 20.22 1.39 -10.39
C GLY A 496 20.42 -0.07 -10.02
N ILE A 497 19.45 -0.94 -10.34
CA ILE A 497 19.53 -2.38 -10.14
C ILE A 497 19.34 -3.13 -11.43
N MET A 498 19.83 -4.38 -11.50
CA MET A 498 19.71 -5.23 -12.66
C MET A 498 19.17 -6.62 -12.27
N ALA A 499 18.62 -7.32 -13.27
CA ALA A 499 18.32 -8.73 -13.13
C ALA A 499 19.65 -9.49 -12.89
N PRO A 500 19.69 -10.38 -11.90
CA PRO A 500 20.94 -11.12 -11.60
C PRO A 500 21.33 -12.11 -12.70
N VAL A 501 20.37 -12.52 -13.54
CA VAL A 501 20.52 -13.43 -14.66
C VAL A 501 19.76 -12.92 -15.88
N GLU A 502 20.15 -13.36 -17.07
CA GLU A 502 19.43 -13.08 -18.31
C GLU A 502 17.99 -13.61 -18.21
N ARG A 503 17.01 -12.76 -18.55
CA ARG A 503 15.59 -13.12 -18.51
C ARG A 503 15.12 -13.62 -19.86
N SER A 504 14.41 -14.76 -19.86
CA SER A 504 13.85 -15.33 -21.08
C SER A 504 12.79 -14.43 -21.71
N ALA A 505 12.53 -14.63 -23.01
CA ALA A 505 11.46 -13.90 -23.72
C ALA A 505 10.04 -14.17 -23.15
N ASP A 506 9.88 -15.29 -22.43
CA ASP A 506 8.60 -15.67 -21.81
C ASP A 506 8.44 -15.14 -20.38
N ALA A 507 9.48 -14.56 -19.79
CA ALA A 507 9.44 -14.03 -18.44
C ALA A 507 8.36 -12.91 -18.30
N PHE A 508 7.75 -12.88 -17.12
CA PHE A 508 6.79 -11.84 -16.74
C PHE A 508 7.03 -11.40 -15.29
N ASP A 509 8.24 -10.87 -15.03
CA ASP A 509 8.67 -10.47 -13.69
C ASP A 509 7.75 -9.42 -13.02
N PRO A 510 7.09 -8.50 -13.74
CA PRO A 510 6.06 -7.64 -13.13
C PRO A 510 4.95 -8.42 -12.42
N GLY A 511 4.52 -9.55 -12.98
CA GLY A 511 3.49 -10.42 -12.40
C GLY A 511 3.90 -11.09 -11.09
N ALA A 512 5.19 -11.14 -10.78
CA ALA A 512 5.70 -11.64 -9.51
C ALA A 512 5.48 -10.65 -8.34
N LYS A 513 5.00 -9.43 -8.61
CA LYS A 513 4.58 -8.45 -7.60
C LYS A 513 3.05 -8.41 -7.51
N TYR A 514 2.50 -8.77 -6.34
CA TYR A 514 1.04 -8.89 -6.10
C TYR A 514 0.19 -7.79 -6.75
N HIS A 515 0.63 -6.53 -6.61
CA HIS A 515 -0.13 -5.37 -7.09
C HIS A 515 -0.36 -5.35 -8.61
N VAL A 516 0.47 -6.05 -9.38
CA VAL A 516 0.30 -6.13 -10.84
C VAL A 516 -0.85 -7.08 -11.20
N PRO A 517 -0.84 -8.36 -10.83
CA PRO A 517 -1.95 -9.27 -11.15
C PRO A 517 -3.25 -8.92 -10.42
N ALA A 518 -3.17 -8.27 -9.24
CA ALA A 518 -4.34 -7.85 -8.47
C ALA A 518 -4.89 -6.46 -8.86
N ASN A 519 -4.26 -5.77 -9.81
CA ASN A 519 -4.64 -4.42 -10.27
C ASN A 519 -4.74 -3.37 -9.15
N VAL A 520 -3.86 -3.44 -8.15
CA VAL A 520 -3.80 -2.44 -7.08
C VAL A 520 -2.87 -1.31 -7.49
N SER A 521 -3.34 -0.06 -7.52
CA SER A 521 -2.54 1.13 -7.79
C SER A 521 -1.32 1.20 -6.85
N TYR A 522 -0.16 1.60 -7.36
CA TYR A 522 1.10 1.60 -6.62
C TYR A 522 1.67 2.99 -6.37
N THR A 523 1.30 3.98 -7.16
CA THR A 523 1.74 5.38 -7.04
C THR A 523 1.41 5.98 -5.67
N ARG A 524 0.34 5.50 -5.01
CA ARG A 524 -0.02 5.90 -3.65
C ARG A 524 1.14 5.77 -2.66
N TYR A 525 1.93 4.70 -2.79
CA TYR A 525 3.08 4.47 -1.91
C TYR A 525 4.25 5.39 -2.23
N PHE A 526 4.48 5.72 -3.51
CA PHE A 526 5.46 6.74 -3.89
C PHE A 526 5.11 8.10 -3.28
N LEU A 527 3.85 8.53 -3.44
CA LEU A 527 3.37 9.78 -2.89
C LEU A 527 3.43 9.79 -1.36
N ALA A 528 3.01 8.71 -0.72
CA ALA A 528 3.06 8.60 0.74
C ALA A 528 4.48 8.76 1.28
N HIS A 529 5.47 8.11 0.65
CA HIS A 529 6.87 8.21 1.07
C HIS A 529 7.46 9.61 0.91
N ILE A 530 6.91 10.44 0.06
CA ILE A 530 7.30 11.85 -0.08
C ILE A 530 6.53 12.72 0.90
N LEU A 531 5.20 12.60 0.90
CA LEU A 531 4.31 13.46 1.65
C LEU A 531 4.49 13.33 3.16
N GLN A 532 4.84 12.14 3.68
CA GLN A 532 5.10 11.97 5.10
C GLN A 532 6.16 12.95 5.63
N PHE A 533 7.21 13.20 4.85
CA PHE A 533 8.26 14.13 5.26
C PHE A 533 7.83 15.59 5.12
N GLN A 534 7.10 15.93 4.06
CA GLN A 534 6.56 17.28 3.87
C GLN A 534 5.54 17.63 4.95
N PHE A 535 4.66 16.70 5.29
CA PHE A 535 3.68 16.87 6.36
C PHE A 535 4.37 16.99 7.72
N HIS A 536 5.35 16.13 7.98
CA HIS A 536 6.11 16.18 9.22
C HIS A 536 6.86 17.51 9.38
N GLU A 537 7.53 17.99 8.32
CA GLU A 537 8.21 19.30 8.33
C GLU A 537 7.24 20.42 8.67
N SER A 538 6.12 20.51 7.95
CA SER A 538 5.12 21.55 8.16
C SER A 538 4.51 21.52 9.57
N LEU A 539 4.18 20.34 10.08
CA LEU A 539 3.64 20.20 11.43
C LEU A 539 4.69 20.51 12.51
N CYS A 540 5.96 20.18 12.28
CA CYS A 540 7.07 20.55 13.16
C CYS A 540 7.31 22.07 13.17
N GLU A 541 7.20 22.75 12.04
CA GLU A 541 7.27 24.21 11.97
C GLU A 541 6.12 24.86 12.76
N ILE A 542 4.88 24.38 12.58
CA ILE A 542 3.69 24.85 13.33
C ILE A 542 3.85 24.58 14.83
N ALA A 543 4.46 23.46 15.20
CA ALA A 543 4.76 23.12 16.60
C ALA A 543 5.88 24.00 17.20
N GLY A 544 6.57 24.80 16.37
CA GLY A 544 7.65 25.68 16.80
C GLY A 544 8.98 24.94 17.05
N ASN A 545 9.18 23.80 16.41
CA ASN A 545 10.41 23.01 16.51
C ASN A 545 11.66 23.84 16.18
N LYS A 546 12.76 23.60 16.93
CA LYS A 546 14.07 24.23 16.75
C LYS A 546 15.19 23.21 16.53
N GLU A 547 14.90 21.95 16.71
CA GLU A 547 15.81 20.83 16.51
C GLU A 547 15.87 20.40 15.05
N ALA A 548 16.82 19.55 14.70
CA ALA A 548 16.86 18.90 13.40
C ALA A 548 15.54 18.13 13.13
N LEU A 549 15.08 18.14 11.90
CA LEU A 549 13.75 17.61 11.55
C LEU A 549 13.54 16.16 11.99
N HIS A 550 14.53 15.29 11.86
CA HIS A 550 14.47 13.88 12.29
C HIS A 550 14.40 13.70 13.82
N ARG A 551 14.60 14.75 14.61
CA ARG A 551 14.46 14.75 16.07
C ARG A 551 13.17 15.42 16.54
N CYS A 552 12.42 16.03 15.62
CA CYS A 552 11.17 16.69 15.94
C CYS A 552 10.07 15.68 16.30
N SER A 553 9.30 16.01 17.32
CA SER A 553 8.00 15.40 17.59
C SER A 553 6.94 16.49 17.72
N ILE A 554 5.76 16.26 17.16
CA ILE A 554 4.63 17.17 17.26
C ILE A 554 3.79 16.96 18.52
N VAL A 555 4.16 16.00 19.37
CA VAL A 555 3.42 15.64 20.59
C VAL A 555 3.13 16.88 21.44
N GLY A 556 1.89 17.02 21.91
CA GLY A 556 1.44 18.14 22.74
C GLY A 556 1.13 19.44 21.98
N SER A 557 1.43 19.54 20.69
CA SER A 557 1.17 20.75 19.89
C SER A 557 -0.29 20.81 19.41
N LYS A 558 -1.13 21.52 20.13
CA LYS A 558 -2.53 21.76 19.72
C LYS A 558 -2.63 22.51 18.38
N ALA A 559 -1.64 23.35 18.06
CA ALA A 559 -1.62 24.09 16.80
C ALA A 559 -1.37 23.12 15.61
N ALA A 560 -0.39 22.21 15.75
CA ALA A 560 -0.14 21.19 14.76
C ALA A 560 -1.34 20.24 14.61
N GLY A 561 -1.92 19.79 15.73
CA GLY A 561 -3.11 18.96 15.71
C GLY A 561 -4.31 19.61 15.03
N LYS A 562 -4.51 20.94 15.23
CA LYS A 562 -5.57 21.68 14.54
C LYS A 562 -5.32 21.75 13.02
N ALA A 563 -4.11 22.12 12.60
CA ALA A 563 -3.77 22.20 11.18
C ALA A 563 -3.94 20.83 10.49
N LEU A 564 -3.52 19.77 11.17
CA LEU A 564 -3.73 18.40 10.70
C LEU A 564 -5.23 18.10 10.56
N ASN A 565 -6.04 18.31 11.61
CA ASN A 565 -7.46 18.00 11.59
C ASN A 565 -8.24 18.81 10.54
N ASP A 566 -7.92 20.09 10.37
CA ASP A 566 -8.55 20.94 9.35
C ASP A 566 -8.39 20.37 7.93
N MET A 567 -7.24 19.74 7.63
CA MET A 567 -7.00 19.01 6.37
C MET A 567 -7.75 17.68 6.33
N LEU A 568 -7.70 16.89 7.42
CA LEU A 568 -8.33 15.57 7.47
C LEU A 568 -9.85 15.65 7.25
N GLU A 569 -10.51 16.67 7.81
CA GLU A 569 -11.96 16.88 7.68
C GLU A 569 -12.41 17.14 6.24
N MET A 570 -11.51 17.58 5.35
CA MET A 570 -11.86 17.87 3.96
C MET A 570 -12.23 16.61 3.18
N GLY A 571 -11.62 15.47 3.51
CA GLY A 571 -11.79 14.22 2.76
C GLY A 571 -11.54 14.41 1.27
N LEU A 572 -12.39 13.83 0.43
CA LEU A 572 -12.39 13.96 -1.04
C LEU A 572 -13.19 15.17 -1.55
N SER A 573 -13.73 16.04 -0.66
CA SER A 573 -14.63 17.14 -1.07
C SER A 573 -13.95 18.21 -1.93
N ARG A 574 -12.63 18.30 -1.86
CA ARG A 574 -11.80 19.27 -2.58
C ARG A 574 -10.61 18.58 -3.25
N PRO A 575 -10.02 19.18 -4.29
CA PRO A 575 -8.75 18.74 -4.83
C PRO A 575 -7.67 18.68 -3.75
N TRP A 576 -6.75 17.73 -3.85
CA TRP A 576 -5.67 17.53 -2.87
C TRP A 576 -4.78 18.77 -2.69
N GLN A 577 -4.67 19.63 -3.71
CA GLN A 577 -3.93 20.89 -3.65
C GLN A 577 -4.51 21.84 -2.56
N GLU A 578 -5.83 21.86 -2.41
CA GLU A 578 -6.49 22.64 -1.35
C GLU A 578 -6.25 22.02 0.03
N ALA A 579 -6.22 20.70 0.14
CA ALA A 579 -5.89 19.99 1.36
C ALA A 579 -4.43 20.26 1.77
N MET A 580 -3.48 20.20 0.83
CA MET A 580 -2.08 20.60 1.04
C MET A 580 -1.98 22.04 1.54
N GLN A 581 -2.62 22.99 0.84
CA GLN A 581 -2.63 24.40 1.21
C GLN A 581 -3.15 24.62 2.62
N THR A 582 -4.17 23.86 3.03
CA THR A 582 -4.81 24.01 4.36
C THR A 582 -3.84 23.64 5.48
N MET A 583 -3.07 22.58 5.34
CA MET A 583 -2.16 22.11 6.39
C MET A 583 -0.76 22.71 6.26
N THR A 584 -0.21 22.76 5.05
CA THR A 584 1.20 23.13 4.83
C THR A 584 1.40 24.59 4.44
N GLY A 585 0.31 25.30 4.08
CA GLY A 585 0.40 26.63 3.50
C GLY A 585 0.90 26.67 2.05
N LYS A 586 1.12 25.52 1.42
CA LYS A 586 1.58 25.35 0.02
C LYS A 586 0.65 24.37 -0.70
N PRO A 587 0.24 24.64 -1.95
CA PRO A 587 -0.65 23.74 -2.70
C PRO A 587 0.10 22.58 -3.36
N ASP A 588 1.43 22.65 -3.49
CA ASP A 588 2.23 21.72 -4.27
C ASP A 588 2.88 20.64 -3.40
N MET A 589 3.03 19.44 -3.95
CA MET A 589 3.88 18.41 -3.36
C MET A 589 5.36 18.81 -3.52
N ASP A 590 6.16 18.58 -2.47
CA ASP A 590 7.58 18.94 -2.42
C ASP A 590 8.38 17.89 -1.65
N ALA A 591 9.35 17.28 -2.30
CA ALA A 591 10.22 16.27 -1.69
C ALA A 591 11.44 16.86 -0.97
N SER A 592 11.61 18.20 -0.92
CA SER A 592 12.77 18.85 -0.27
C SER A 592 12.87 18.56 1.23
N ALA A 593 11.75 18.28 1.89
CA ALA A 593 11.72 17.87 3.29
C ALA A 593 12.51 16.57 3.56
N ILE A 594 12.64 15.68 2.58
CA ILE A 594 13.49 14.48 2.65
C ILE A 594 14.95 14.89 2.84
N ALA A 595 15.43 15.86 2.06
CA ALA A 595 16.81 16.35 2.19
C ALA A 595 17.06 17.00 3.57
N ALA A 596 16.09 17.73 4.11
CA ALA A 596 16.16 18.32 5.44
C ALA A 596 16.19 17.25 6.56
N TYR A 597 15.33 16.22 6.43
CA TYR A 597 15.24 15.13 7.41
C TYR A 597 16.54 14.31 7.46
N PHE A 598 17.10 13.97 6.30
CA PHE A 598 18.28 13.14 6.17
C PHE A 598 19.60 13.93 6.03
N ALA A 599 19.60 15.23 6.29
CA ALA A 599 20.80 16.08 6.09
C ALA A 599 22.07 15.53 6.76
N PRO A 600 22.07 15.04 8.02
CA PRO A 600 23.27 14.47 8.62
C PRO A 600 23.75 13.20 7.90
N LEU A 601 22.80 12.35 7.49
CA LEU A 601 23.13 11.13 6.75
C LEU A 601 23.71 11.44 5.37
N LYS A 602 23.19 12.47 4.68
CA LYS A 602 23.73 12.87 3.36
C LYS A 602 25.20 13.29 3.46
N VAL A 603 25.54 14.08 4.47
CA VAL A 603 26.94 14.47 4.72
C VAL A 603 27.82 13.24 4.95
N TRP A 604 27.37 12.32 5.80
CA TRP A 604 28.12 11.08 6.07
C TRP A 604 28.25 10.20 4.81
N LEU A 605 27.17 10.04 4.01
CA LEU A 605 27.22 9.28 2.75
C LEU A 605 28.21 9.91 1.75
N ASP A 606 28.26 11.23 1.63
CA ASP A 606 29.19 11.93 0.74
C ASP A 606 30.64 11.70 1.16
N GLU A 607 30.91 11.69 2.47
CA GLU A 607 32.23 11.35 3.02
C GLU A 607 32.60 9.90 2.71
N GLN A 608 31.66 8.94 2.91
CA GLN A 608 31.90 7.52 2.61
C GLN A 608 32.12 7.28 1.11
N ASN A 609 31.49 8.04 0.26
CA ASN A 609 31.59 7.91 -1.19
C ASN A 609 32.76 8.67 -1.81
N THR A 610 33.57 9.37 -1.01
CA THR A 610 34.73 10.13 -1.53
C THR A 610 35.67 9.23 -2.34
N GLY A 611 35.90 9.60 -3.59
CA GLY A 611 36.74 8.84 -4.53
C GLY A 611 36.05 7.63 -5.20
N ARG A 612 34.79 7.36 -4.90
CA ARG A 612 33.99 6.33 -5.58
C ARG A 612 33.33 6.91 -6.84
N GLN A 613 33.12 6.05 -7.83
CA GLN A 613 32.27 6.36 -8.98
C GLN A 613 30.83 5.97 -8.63
N CYS A 614 29.97 6.96 -8.40
CA CYS A 614 28.56 6.77 -8.13
C CYS A 614 27.74 6.89 -9.43
N GLY A 615 26.46 6.51 -9.37
CA GLY A 615 25.60 6.36 -10.53
C GLY A 615 25.71 4.98 -11.19
N TRP A 616 24.89 4.72 -12.22
CA TRP A 616 24.80 3.42 -12.92
C TRP A 616 24.51 3.59 -14.42
#